data_4c669805dad74626398386bc3e85e97b
#
_entry.id   4c669805dad74626398386bc3e85e97b
#
_cell.length_a   1.000
_cell.length_b   1.000
_cell.length_c   1.000
_cell.angle_alpha   90.00
_cell.angle_beta   90.00
_cell.angle_gamma   90.00
#
_symmetry.space_group_name_H-M   'P 1'
#
loop_
_entity.id
_entity.type
_entity.pdbx_description
1 polymer ?
#
loop_
_entity_poly.entity_id
_entity_poly.type
_entity_poly.pdbx_seq_one_letter_code
_entity_poly.pdbx_strand_id
1 'polypeptide(L)'
;MHPHDEDFDPREFVAAELAKEAPDWVAIERLTRRIVGEDDTRIRFTVDAGHIQRLGMELVGRQETAVSELIKNAYDADATFVSLDFKNTSKRGGTLVIQDDGVGMSEATIRSSWMRISTTAKAEEPSSPIYGRRRAGRKGIGRFSAQRLGESLTLESNPRGSDEGFRVQFLWDKDFGAGTDLNDVFSSISRFPKNPDKSGTSLTIDGLRDIYSAASLERIWRSVVLLQSPHRVAPVQGKVADPGFQVLIDGTTRDAKSKQLSIEATFNSQALAVIEARIERDGSAWAKVTSEKLGIEERHKYGRSFPKTGPIHLKANYFIYASDTLSGMNMRDAAQMGRLHGGIRVYR
;
A
#
# COMPACT_ATOMS: atom_id res chain seq x y z
N MET A 1 0.13 38.92 17.58
CA MET A 1 0.42 40.05 16.68
C MET A 1 -0.08 39.66 15.30
N HIS A 2 -1.10 40.36 14.78
CA HIS A 2 -1.70 40.02 13.47
C HIS A 2 -0.87 40.64 12.35
N PRO A 3 -0.60 39.93 11.24
CA PRO A 3 0.28 40.37 10.13
C PRO A 3 -0.38 41.41 9.19
N HIS A 4 -1.35 42.19 9.66
CA HIS A 4 -2.09 43.21 8.89
C HIS A 4 -1.93 44.63 9.43
N ASP A 5 -0.97 44.87 10.35
CA ASP A 5 -0.62 46.24 10.72
C ASP A 5 0.16 46.90 9.57
N GLU A 6 -0.31 48.05 9.07
CA GLU A 6 0.30 48.80 7.95
C GLU A 6 1.76 49.20 8.19
N ASP A 7 2.26 49.17 9.43
CA ASP A 7 3.65 49.49 9.83
C ASP A 7 4.57 48.26 10.04
N PHE A 8 4.14 47.01 9.66
CA PHE A 8 4.93 45.83 9.85
C PHE A 8 5.96 45.63 8.73
N ASP A 9 7.27 45.91 9.02
CA ASP A 9 8.37 45.57 8.11
C ASP A 9 8.86 44.12 8.40
N PRO A 10 8.63 43.16 7.48
CA PRO A 10 9.10 41.81 7.65
C PRO A 10 10.63 41.67 7.73
N ARG A 11 11.41 42.61 7.17
CA ARG A 11 12.86 42.61 7.20
C ARG A 11 13.39 42.95 8.60
N GLU A 12 12.78 43.96 9.25
CA GLU A 12 13.13 44.33 10.63
C GLU A 12 12.79 43.20 11.61
N PHE A 13 11.63 42.57 11.40
CA PHE A 13 11.25 41.42 12.22
C PHE A 13 12.24 40.25 12.09
N VAL A 14 12.64 39.87 10.87
CA VAL A 14 13.61 38.80 10.62
C VAL A 14 14.95 39.13 11.28
N ALA A 15 15.43 40.37 11.18
CA ALA A 15 16.66 40.80 11.83
C ALA A 15 16.56 40.72 13.36
N ALA A 16 15.45 41.13 13.95
CA ALA A 16 15.20 41.06 15.40
C ALA A 16 15.09 39.61 15.89
N GLU A 17 14.43 38.72 15.12
CA GLU A 17 14.35 37.31 15.48
C GLU A 17 15.70 36.60 15.46
N LEU A 18 16.55 36.88 14.45
CA LEU A 18 17.90 36.32 14.33
C LEU A 18 18.83 36.73 15.50
N ALA A 19 18.53 37.82 16.17
CA ALA A 19 19.31 38.30 17.33
C ALA A 19 18.93 37.62 18.66
N LYS A 20 17.88 36.83 18.70
CA LYS A 20 17.42 36.10 19.92
C LYS A 20 18.25 34.83 20.15
N GLU A 21 18.38 34.40 21.42
CA GLU A 21 18.97 33.09 21.75
C GLU A 21 18.18 31.91 21.19
N ALA A 22 16.87 32.06 21.09
CA ALA A 22 15.96 31.04 20.51
C ALA A 22 15.06 31.68 19.44
N PRO A 23 15.56 31.84 18.20
CA PRO A 23 14.80 32.42 17.10
C PRO A 23 13.61 31.55 16.70
N ASP A 24 12.49 32.19 16.32
CA ASP A 24 11.39 31.50 15.65
C ASP A 24 11.74 31.26 14.17
N TRP A 25 12.38 30.13 13.91
CA TRP A 25 12.82 29.73 12.57
C TRP A 25 11.66 29.57 11.57
N VAL A 26 10.45 29.21 12.04
CA VAL A 26 9.27 29.08 11.19
C VAL A 26 8.79 30.47 10.74
N ALA A 27 8.74 31.44 11.65
CA ALA A 27 8.39 32.81 11.33
C ALA A 27 9.44 33.46 10.39
N ILE A 28 10.73 33.25 10.66
CA ILE A 28 11.83 33.72 9.80
C ILE A 28 11.69 33.17 8.38
N GLU A 29 11.51 31.86 8.24
CA GLU A 29 11.37 31.21 6.93
C GLU A 29 10.17 31.77 6.16
N ARG A 30 9.01 31.89 6.81
CA ARG A 30 7.79 32.41 6.19
C ARG A 30 7.95 33.85 5.72
N LEU A 31 8.53 34.72 6.58
CA LEU A 31 8.72 36.14 6.23
C LEU A 31 9.82 36.35 5.19
N THR A 32 10.89 35.55 5.25
CA THR A 32 11.93 35.57 4.21
C THR A 32 11.36 35.17 2.84
N ARG A 33 10.47 34.17 2.81
CA ARG A 33 9.76 33.80 1.55
C ARG A 33 8.88 34.94 1.02
N ARG A 34 8.20 35.68 1.90
CA ARG A 34 7.41 36.84 1.53
C ARG A 34 8.32 37.93 0.94
N ILE A 35 9.41 38.28 1.61
CA ILE A 35 10.41 39.29 1.12
C ILE A 35 10.93 38.90 -0.27
N VAL A 36 11.27 37.61 -0.49
CA VAL A 36 11.75 37.13 -1.80
C VAL A 36 10.62 37.14 -2.84
N GLY A 37 9.37 36.96 -2.44
CA GLY A 37 8.20 37.03 -3.33
C GLY A 37 7.83 38.43 -3.77
N GLU A 38 8.29 39.47 -3.06
CA GLU A 38 8.12 40.90 -3.41
C GLU A 38 9.17 41.43 -4.43
N ASP A 39 10.10 40.53 -4.88
CA ASP A 39 11.06 40.86 -5.93
C ASP A 39 10.36 40.87 -7.30
N ASP A 40 10.17 42.05 -7.86
CA ASP A 40 9.48 42.28 -9.14
C ASP A 40 10.17 41.63 -10.36
N THR A 41 11.41 41.15 -10.17
CA THR A 41 12.20 40.50 -11.24
C THR A 41 12.01 38.99 -11.29
N ARG A 42 11.31 38.38 -10.31
CA ARG A 42 11.20 36.92 -10.15
C ARG A 42 9.77 36.51 -9.83
N ILE A 43 9.33 35.41 -10.45
CA ILE A 43 8.04 34.78 -10.18
C ILE A 43 8.29 33.37 -9.69
N ARG A 44 7.64 32.99 -8.58
CA ARG A 44 7.75 31.65 -7.98
C ARG A 44 6.48 30.85 -8.27
N PHE A 45 6.64 29.58 -8.61
CA PHE A 45 5.57 28.61 -8.51
C PHE A 45 5.35 28.23 -7.03
N THR A 46 4.11 28.30 -6.57
CA THR A 46 3.68 27.83 -5.24
C THR A 46 2.65 26.74 -5.38
N VAL A 47 2.44 25.95 -4.34
CA VAL A 47 1.46 24.86 -4.30
C VAL A 47 0.50 25.13 -3.14
N ASP A 48 -0.78 25.32 -3.46
CA ASP A 48 -1.85 25.42 -2.47
C ASP A 48 -2.00 24.08 -1.72
N ALA A 49 -2.06 24.13 -0.38
CA ALA A 49 -2.16 22.94 0.46
C ALA A 49 -3.43 22.11 0.15
N GLY A 50 -4.52 22.75 -0.28
CA GLY A 50 -5.72 22.07 -0.75
C GLY A 50 -5.50 21.16 -1.96
N HIS A 51 -4.36 21.32 -2.68
CA HIS A 51 -3.99 20.39 -3.73
C HIS A 51 -3.78 18.98 -3.21
N ILE A 52 -3.33 18.81 -1.96
CA ILE A 52 -3.18 17.50 -1.31
C ILE A 52 -4.52 16.78 -1.21
N GLN A 53 -5.60 17.53 -0.88
CA GLN A 53 -6.94 16.95 -0.83
C GLN A 53 -7.41 16.51 -2.22
N ARG A 54 -7.16 17.32 -3.26
CA ARG A 54 -7.50 16.98 -4.65
C ARG A 54 -6.75 15.73 -5.10
N LEU A 55 -5.45 15.63 -4.84
CA LEU A 55 -4.65 14.44 -5.17
C LEU A 55 -5.23 13.17 -4.55
N GLY A 56 -5.64 13.20 -3.27
CA GLY A 56 -6.25 12.06 -2.60
C GLY A 56 -7.60 11.67 -3.22
N MET A 57 -8.46 12.64 -3.49
CA MET A 57 -9.81 12.40 -4.02
C MET A 57 -9.84 12.06 -5.51
N GLU A 58 -9.00 12.70 -6.32
CA GLU A 58 -9.00 12.52 -7.77
C GLU A 58 -8.17 11.32 -8.22
N LEU A 59 -6.98 11.12 -7.62
CA LEU A 59 -6.09 10.02 -8.00
C LEU A 59 -6.52 8.67 -7.42
N VAL A 60 -7.30 8.68 -6.33
CA VAL A 60 -7.75 7.46 -5.64
C VAL A 60 -9.28 7.46 -5.57
N GLY A 61 -9.92 7.28 -6.71
CA GLY A 61 -11.38 7.40 -6.83
C GLY A 61 -12.20 6.38 -6.03
N ARG A 62 -11.61 5.23 -5.63
CA ARG A 62 -12.33 4.17 -4.91
C ARG A 62 -11.63 3.82 -3.61
N GLN A 63 -12.42 3.58 -2.55
CA GLN A 63 -11.89 3.18 -1.24
C GLN A 63 -11.09 1.86 -1.29
N GLU A 64 -11.48 0.91 -2.14
CA GLU A 64 -10.77 -0.36 -2.29
C GLU A 64 -9.35 -0.13 -2.85
N THR A 65 -9.20 0.80 -3.79
CA THR A 65 -7.91 1.20 -4.34
C THR A 65 -7.06 1.88 -3.27
N ALA A 66 -7.67 2.77 -2.46
CA ALA A 66 -6.98 3.44 -1.36
C ALA A 66 -6.39 2.43 -0.37
N VAL A 67 -7.20 1.49 0.12
CA VAL A 67 -6.75 0.44 1.03
C VAL A 67 -5.66 -0.42 0.40
N SER A 68 -5.84 -0.83 -0.87
CA SER A 68 -4.86 -1.64 -1.60
C SER A 68 -3.50 -0.95 -1.72
N GLU A 69 -3.46 0.37 -1.94
CA GLU A 69 -2.19 1.12 -2.00
C GLU A 69 -1.47 1.15 -0.65
N LEU A 70 -2.20 1.26 0.47
CA LEU A 70 -1.60 1.19 1.80
C LEU A 70 -1.04 -0.21 2.11
N ILE A 71 -1.75 -1.27 1.71
CA ILE A 71 -1.27 -2.65 1.82
C ILE A 71 -0.02 -2.91 0.96
N LYS A 72 0.04 -2.33 -0.25
CA LYS A 72 1.25 -2.40 -1.09
C LYS A 72 2.47 -1.74 -0.43
N ASN A 73 2.27 -0.68 0.36
CA ASN A 73 3.36 -0.08 1.11
C ASN A 73 3.92 -1.04 2.18
N ALA A 74 3.05 -1.79 2.87
CA ALA A 74 3.48 -2.84 3.80
C ALA A 74 4.27 -3.95 3.08
N TYR A 75 3.79 -4.42 1.92
CA TYR A 75 4.51 -5.38 1.07
C TYR A 75 5.90 -4.86 0.65
N ASP A 76 5.97 -3.60 0.21
CA ASP A 76 7.21 -2.94 -0.20
C ASP A 76 8.19 -2.72 0.96
N ALA A 77 7.69 -2.72 2.21
CA ALA A 77 8.47 -2.62 3.44
C ALA A 77 8.88 -3.98 4.02
N ASP A 78 8.85 -5.06 3.22
CA ASP A 78 9.17 -6.42 3.65
C ASP A 78 8.30 -6.96 4.79
N ALA A 79 7.08 -6.49 4.93
CA ALA A 79 6.16 -7.08 5.89
C ALA A 79 5.85 -8.55 5.56
N THR A 80 5.68 -9.38 6.57
CA THR A 80 5.22 -10.76 6.41
C THR A 80 3.70 -10.84 6.57
N PHE A 81 3.12 -9.89 7.30
CA PHE A 81 1.67 -9.73 7.35
C PHE A 81 1.27 -8.26 7.44
N VAL A 82 0.03 -7.98 7.08
CA VAL A 82 -0.67 -6.73 7.36
C VAL A 82 -2.05 -7.04 7.89
N SER A 83 -2.45 -6.40 8.99
CA SER A 83 -3.79 -6.48 9.55
C SER A 83 -4.58 -5.21 9.27
N LEU A 84 -5.87 -5.36 8.99
CA LEU A 84 -6.84 -4.31 8.84
C LEU A 84 -7.94 -4.51 9.89
N ASP A 85 -8.12 -3.55 10.78
CA ASP A 85 -9.16 -3.57 11.81
C ASP A 85 -10.14 -2.42 11.56
N PHE A 86 -11.39 -2.78 11.24
CA PHE A 86 -12.48 -1.86 10.95
C PHE A 86 -13.40 -1.70 12.17
N LYS A 87 -13.43 -0.50 12.75
CA LYS A 87 -14.23 -0.18 13.95
C LYS A 87 -15.32 0.81 13.64
N ASN A 88 -16.54 0.51 14.09
CA ASN A 88 -17.72 1.39 13.95
C ASN A 88 -18.02 1.83 12.51
N THR A 89 -17.82 0.95 11.53
CA THR A 89 -17.87 1.29 10.11
C THR A 89 -19.23 1.10 9.45
N SER A 90 -20.27 0.74 10.22
CA SER A 90 -21.67 0.68 9.74
C SER A 90 -22.24 2.06 9.41
N LYS A 91 -21.58 3.13 9.82
CA LYS A 91 -21.86 4.54 9.51
C LYS A 91 -20.55 5.29 9.26
N ARG A 92 -20.63 6.48 8.66
CA ARG A 92 -19.46 7.37 8.51
C ARG A 92 -18.89 7.75 9.88
N GLY A 93 -17.61 8.11 9.93
CA GLY A 93 -16.93 8.53 11.16
C GLY A 93 -16.29 7.37 11.94
N GLY A 94 -16.30 6.14 11.40
CA GLY A 94 -15.58 5.00 11.99
C GLY A 94 -14.06 5.14 11.88
N THR A 95 -13.35 4.10 12.33
CA THR A 95 -11.88 4.03 12.34
C THR A 95 -11.40 2.82 11.56
N LEU A 96 -10.34 2.97 10.78
CA LEU A 96 -9.57 1.89 10.16
C LEU A 96 -8.15 1.92 10.70
N VAL A 97 -7.71 0.81 11.32
CA VAL A 97 -6.32 0.60 11.70
C VAL A 97 -5.67 -0.37 10.72
N ILE A 98 -4.57 0.03 10.11
CA ILE A 98 -3.74 -0.81 9.25
C ILE A 98 -2.40 -0.97 9.93
N GLN A 99 -2.01 -2.19 10.25
CA GLN A 99 -0.77 -2.48 10.96
C GLN A 99 0.02 -3.56 10.23
N ASP A 100 1.31 -3.33 10.01
CA ASP A 100 2.26 -4.28 9.41
C ASP A 100 3.45 -4.56 10.33
N ASP A 101 4.17 -5.64 10.04
CA ASP A 101 5.41 -6.07 10.71
C ASP A 101 6.66 -5.80 9.87
N GLY A 102 6.59 -4.89 8.91
CA GLY A 102 7.69 -4.55 8.03
C GLY A 102 8.88 -3.88 8.72
N VAL A 103 9.80 -3.33 7.93
CA VAL A 103 11.02 -2.68 8.48
C VAL A 103 10.76 -1.38 9.22
N GLY A 104 9.56 -0.79 9.11
CA GLY A 104 9.25 0.53 9.64
C GLY A 104 10.03 1.65 8.94
N MET A 105 9.91 2.87 9.46
CA MET A 105 10.55 4.08 8.91
C MET A 105 11.28 4.82 10.02
N SER A 106 12.55 5.15 9.80
CA SER A 106 13.28 6.10 10.64
C SER A 106 12.73 7.51 10.49
N GLU A 107 13.07 8.42 11.40
CA GLU A 107 12.70 9.83 11.27
C GLU A 107 13.19 10.42 9.93
N ALA A 108 14.42 10.10 9.54
CA ALA A 108 14.98 10.53 8.25
C ALA A 108 14.14 10.02 7.07
N THR A 109 13.69 8.76 7.11
CA THR A 109 12.81 8.17 6.07
C THR A 109 11.43 8.83 6.08
N ILE A 110 10.86 9.12 7.25
CA ILE A 110 9.58 9.85 7.34
C ILE A 110 9.71 11.21 6.66
N ARG A 111 10.74 11.99 6.99
CA ARG A 111 10.98 13.33 6.42
C ARG A 111 11.26 13.30 4.92
N SER A 112 12.16 12.41 4.47
CA SER A 112 12.62 12.40 3.07
C SER A 112 11.71 11.65 2.11
N SER A 113 10.93 10.68 2.60
CA SER A 113 10.11 9.81 1.74
C SER A 113 8.63 9.93 2.02
N TRP A 114 8.18 9.87 3.29
CA TRP A 114 6.76 9.96 3.61
C TRP A 114 6.23 11.37 3.45
N MET A 115 6.93 12.40 3.93
CA MET A 115 6.52 13.81 3.86
C MET A 115 6.79 14.45 2.50
N ARG A 116 7.57 13.83 1.63
CA ARG A 116 7.94 14.40 0.33
C ARG A 116 7.07 13.85 -0.80
N ILE A 117 6.42 14.73 -1.56
CA ILE A 117 5.57 14.39 -2.71
C ILE A 117 6.43 14.02 -3.91
N SER A 118 6.01 13.02 -4.69
CA SER A 118 6.64 12.62 -5.98
C SER A 118 8.14 12.28 -5.87
N THR A 119 8.52 11.49 -4.85
CA THR A 119 9.91 11.04 -4.72
C THR A 119 10.27 9.98 -5.76
N THR A 120 11.51 10.01 -6.28
CA THR A 120 12.10 9.00 -7.17
C THR A 120 12.66 7.80 -6.41
N ALA A 121 12.70 7.82 -5.08
CA ALA A 121 13.34 6.81 -4.25
C ALA A 121 12.92 5.35 -4.57
N LYS A 122 11.63 5.13 -4.87
CA LYS A 122 11.15 3.79 -5.28
C LYS A 122 11.59 3.38 -6.70
N ALA A 123 11.91 4.34 -7.55
CA ALA A 123 12.44 4.05 -8.89
C ALA A 123 13.94 3.73 -8.84
N GLU A 124 14.66 4.34 -7.93
CA GLU A 124 16.10 4.12 -7.70
C GLU A 124 16.35 2.77 -7.00
N GLU A 125 15.44 2.37 -6.10
CA GLU A 125 15.50 1.09 -5.40
C GLU A 125 14.28 0.21 -5.79
N PRO A 126 14.36 -0.56 -6.87
CA PRO A 126 13.22 -1.32 -7.40
C PRO A 126 12.84 -2.55 -6.57
N SER A 127 13.69 -2.94 -5.62
CA SER A 127 13.51 -4.13 -4.76
C SER A 127 13.51 -3.77 -3.29
N SER A 128 12.78 -4.55 -2.48
CA SER A 128 12.77 -4.42 -1.03
C SER A 128 14.10 -4.87 -0.40
N PRO A 129 14.48 -4.32 0.78
CA PRO A 129 15.82 -4.51 1.32
C PRO A 129 16.11 -5.93 1.81
N ILE A 130 15.13 -6.63 2.41
CA ILE A 130 15.33 -7.94 3.06
C ILE A 130 15.07 -9.08 2.08
N TYR A 131 13.85 -9.16 1.55
CA TYR A 131 13.43 -10.29 0.73
C TYR A 131 13.68 -10.07 -0.77
N GLY A 132 14.06 -8.85 -1.19
CA GLY A 132 14.26 -8.52 -2.60
C GLY A 132 12.96 -8.54 -3.41
N ARG A 133 11.82 -8.32 -2.77
CA ARG A 133 10.52 -8.21 -3.44
C ARG A 133 10.54 -7.04 -4.41
N ARG A 134 10.05 -7.25 -5.63
CA ARG A 134 9.85 -6.15 -6.55
C ARG A 134 8.76 -5.23 -6.01
N ARG A 135 9.09 -3.94 -5.81
CA ARG A 135 8.15 -2.97 -5.24
C ARG A 135 6.90 -2.82 -6.11
N ALA A 136 5.74 -2.93 -5.47
CA ALA A 136 4.42 -2.85 -6.11
C ALA A 136 3.97 -1.40 -6.30
N GLY A 137 4.34 -0.48 -5.39
CA GLY A 137 4.00 0.94 -5.46
C GLY A 137 4.99 1.73 -6.29
N ARG A 138 4.55 2.27 -7.47
CA ARG A 138 5.43 3.00 -8.40
C ARG A 138 5.30 4.52 -8.35
N LYS A 139 4.13 5.05 -7.96
CA LYS A 139 3.78 6.47 -8.16
C LYS A 139 4.06 7.39 -6.98
N GLY A 140 4.41 6.88 -5.79
CA GLY A 140 4.63 7.71 -4.59
C GLY A 140 3.38 8.42 -4.06
N ILE A 141 2.18 8.10 -4.56
CA ILE A 141 0.90 8.71 -4.19
C ILE A 141 0.12 7.91 -3.14
N GLY A 142 0.57 6.70 -2.78
CA GLY A 142 -0.13 5.80 -1.86
C GLY A 142 -0.45 6.42 -0.49
N ARG A 143 0.36 7.38 -0.02
CA ARG A 143 0.10 8.10 1.24
C ARG A 143 -1.17 8.96 1.19
N PHE A 144 -1.53 9.50 0.02
CA PHE A 144 -2.76 10.28 -0.16
C PHE A 144 -4.01 9.39 -0.14
N SER A 145 -3.83 8.06 -0.21
CA SER A 145 -4.90 7.11 0.00
C SER A 145 -5.49 7.21 1.41
N ALA A 146 -4.66 7.52 2.44
CA ALA A 146 -5.16 7.73 3.79
C ALA A 146 -6.09 8.95 3.88
N GLN A 147 -5.75 10.04 3.18
CA GLN A 147 -6.59 11.24 3.08
C GLN A 147 -7.95 10.94 2.40
N ARG A 148 -7.97 10.11 1.36
CA ARG A 148 -9.22 9.66 0.72
C ARG A 148 -10.11 8.87 1.67
N LEU A 149 -9.53 8.11 2.60
CA LEU A 149 -10.24 7.21 3.49
C LEU A 149 -10.87 7.93 4.69
N GLY A 150 -10.18 8.91 5.33
CA GLY A 150 -10.63 9.54 6.56
C GLY A 150 -10.23 10.99 6.71
N GLU A 151 -10.67 11.61 7.81
CA GLU A 151 -10.44 13.02 8.15
C GLU A 151 -9.08 13.24 8.79
N SER A 152 -8.56 12.22 9.50
CA SER A 152 -7.25 12.28 10.13
C SER A 152 -6.48 10.97 9.98
N LEU A 153 -5.16 11.07 10.10
CA LEU A 153 -4.24 9.95 10.11
C LEU A 153 -3.26 10.10 11.28
N THR A 154 -3.14 9.08 12.10
CA THR A 154 -2.01 8.88 13.00
C THR A 154 -1.12 7.79 12.42
N LEU A 155 0.11 8.15 12.09
CA LEU A 155 1.16 7.24 11.66
C LEU A 155 2.06 6.95 12.85
N GLU A 156 2.22 5.68 13.20
CA GLU A 156 3.24 5.20 14.14
C GLU A 156 4.20 4.29 13.39
N SER A 157 5.49 4.57 13.51
CA SER A 157 6.52 3.77 12.87
C SER A 157 7.54 3.27 13.86
N ASN A 158 7.82 1.97 13.78
CA ASN A 158 8.78 1.25 14.60
C ASN A 158 9.93 0.78 13.70
N PRO A 159 11.02 1.54 13.56
CA PRO A 159 12.14 1.12 12.73
C PRO A 159 12.80 -0.14 13.28
N ARG A 160 13.15 -1.06 12.39
CA ARG A 160 13.82 -2.31 12.75
C ARG A 160 15.18 -2.04 13.40
N GLY A 161 15.45 -2.69 14.55
CA GLY A 161 16.73 -2.56 15.27
C GLY A 161 16.91 -1.23 16.01
N SER A 162 15.88 -0.38 16.09
CA SER A 162 15.89 0.85 16.87
C SER A 162 15.17 0.64 18.19
N ASP A 163 15.56 1.34 19.22
CA ASP A 163 14.88 1.45 20.51
C ASP A 163 13.89 2.63 20.57
N GLU A 164 13.85 3.46 19.52
CA GLU A 164 12.92 4.56 19.35
C GLU A 164 11.92 4.28 18.22
N GLY A 165 10.66 4.65 18.46
CA GLY A 165 9.58 4.74 17.48
C GLY A 165 9.17 6.20 17.27
N PHE A 166 8.45 6.44 16.17
CA PHE A 166 8.04 7.78 15.74
C PHE A 166 6.54 7.82 15.50
N ARG A 167 5.90 8.92 15.95
CA ARG A 167 4.47 9.18 15.71
C ARG A 167 4.32 10.52 15.02
N VAL A 168 3.52 10.54 13.93
CA VAL A 168 3.13 11.76 13.20
C VAL A 168 1.62 11.77 13.06
N GLN A 169 1.01 12.95 13.24
CA GLN A 169 -0.43 13.13 13.10
C GLN A 169 -0.74 14.14 11.99
N PHE A 170 -1.75 13.84 11.19
CA PHE A 170 -2.26 14.65 10.10
C PHE A 170 -3.75 14.90 10.30
N LEU A 171 -4.16 16.16 10.27
CA LEU A 171 -5.54 16.60 10.30
C LEU A 171 -5.87 17.20 8.94
N TRP A 172 -6.30 16.35 8.00
CA TRP A 172 -6.38 16.69 6.57
C TRP A 172 -7.22 17.94 6.29
N ASP A 173 -8.39 18.04 6.90
CA ASP A 173 -9.33 19.12 6.64
C ASP A 173 -8.94 20.42 7.35
N LYS A 174 -8.13 20.33 8.43
CA LYS A 174 -7.66 21.48 9.21
C LYS A 174 -6.34 22.03 8.67
N ASP A 175 -5.37 21.14 8.45
CA ASP A 175 -3.98 21.53 8.18
C ASP A 175 -3.75 21.83 6.69
N PHE A 176 -4.58 21.22 5.80
CA PHE A 176 -4.44 21.32 4.36
C PHE A 176 -5.60 22.09 3.72
N GLY A 177 -6.01 23.21 4.33
CA GLY A 177 -7.06 24.08 3.81
C GLY A 177 -6.66 24.80 2.54
N ALA A 178 -7.65 25.13 1.69
CA ALA A 178 -7.43 25.97 0.52
C ALA A 178 -6.97 27.38 0.93
N GLY A 179 -6.06 27.97 0.16
CA GLY A 179 -5.48 29.29 0.42
C GLY A 179 -4.26 29.29 1.36
N THR A 180 -3.81 28.11 1.83
CA THR A 180 -2.56 27.97 2.58
C THR A 180 -1.47 27.45 1.66
N ASP A 181 -0.26 28.06 1.70
CA ASP A 181 0.88 27.50 0.96
C ASP A 181 1.29 26.16 1.59
N LEU A 182 1.48 25.12 0.77
CA LEU A 182 1.88 23.79 1.26
C LEU A 182 3.18 23.82 2.07
N ASN A 183 4.07 24.76 1.79
CA ASN A 183 5.30 24.94 2.55
C ASN A 183 5.07 25.44 3.99
N ASP A 184 3.89 26.00 4.27
CA ASP A 184 3.53 26.49 5.62
C ASP A 184 2.79 25.44 6.45
N VAL A 185 2.57 24.22 5.91
CA VAL A 185 1.93 23.13 6.62
C VAL A 185 2.98 22.29 7.33
N PHE A 186 2.89 22.25 8.66
CA PHE A 186 3.76 21.45 9.51
C PHE A 186 2.95 20.39 10.27
N SER A 187 3.47 19.17 10.30
CA SER A 187 2.95 18.10 11.14
C SER A 187 3.94 17.80 12.26
N SER A 188 3.43 17.69 13.48
CA SER A 188 4.25 17.37 14.65
C SER A 188 4.74 15.94 14.59
N ILE A 189 6.03 15.73 14.87
CA ILE A 189 6.62 14.41 15.08
C ILE A 189 6.99 14.24 16.54
N SER A 190 6.60 13.13 17.15
CA SER A 190 6.99 12.75 18.50
C SER A 190 7.73 11.42 18.50
N ARG A 191 8.64 11.23 19.46
CA ARG A 191 9.39 10.00 19.66
C ARG A 191 8.86 9.25 20.86
N PHE A 192 8.93 7.93 20.83
CA PHE A 192 8.57 7.09 21.97
C PHE A 192 9.52 5.88 22.07
N PRO A 193 9.79 5.40 23.29
CA PRO A 193 10.62 4.22 23.49
C PRO A 193 9.89 2.96 23.01
N LYS A 194 10.61 2.01 22.43
CA LYS A 194 10.08 0.72 21.99
C LYS A 194 11.10 -0.40 22.16
N ASN A 195 10.61 -1.64 22.12
CA ASN A 195 11.49 -2.81 22.03
C ASN A 195 12.16 -2.87 20.64
N PRO A 196 13.51 -2.97 20.54
CA PRO A 196 14.23 -3.09 19.27
C PRO A 196 13.78 -4.26 18.39
N ASP A 197 13.29 -5.36 18.99
CA ASP A 197 12.81 -6.54 18.26
C ASP A 197 11.47 -6.31 17.55
N LYS A 198 10.73 -5.28 17.93
CA LYS A 198 9.47 -4.91 17.28
C LYS A 198 9.74 -3.94 16.14
N SER A 199 9.26 -4.26 14.94
CA SER A 199 9.30 -3.37 13.79
C SER A 199 7.95 -3.34 13.07
N GLY A 200 7.75 -2.35 12.20
CA GLY A 200 6.57 -2.19 11.39
C GLY A 200 5.96 -0.80 11.44
N THR A 201 4.82 -0.65 10.79
CA THR A 201 4.08 0.61 10.73
C THR A 201 2.64 0.39 11.11
N SER A 202 2.06 1.33 11.87
CA SER A 202 0.64 1.39 12.17
C SER A 202 0.06 2.70 11.65
N LEU A 203 -1.01 2.60 10.88
CA LEU A 203 -1.78 3.71 10.33
C LEU A 203 -3.17 3.68 10.96
N THR A 204 -3.49 4.63 11.82
CA THR A 204 -4.84 4.81 12.37
C THR A 204 -5.51 5.94 11.60
N ILE A 205 -6.57 5.61 10.86
CA ILE A 205 -7.36 6.52 10.03
C ILE A 205 -8.71 6.70 10.71
N ASP A 206 -8.95 7.89 11.23
CA ASP A 206 -10.19 8.24 11.93
C ASP A 206 -11.08 9.13 11.06
N GLY A 207 -12.36 9.16 11.41
CA GLY A 207 -13.36 9.93 10.67
C GLY A 207 -13.55 9.36 9.25
N LEU A 208 -13.74 8.03 9.14
CA LEU A 208 -13.91 7.38 7.83
C LEU A 208 -15.03 8.03 7.01
N ARG A 209 -14.69 8.47 5.80
CA ARG A 209 -15.58 9.20 4.90
C ARG A 209 -16.67 8.32 4.28
N ASP A 210 -16.40 7.02 4.17
CA ASP A 210 -17.30 6.04 3.59
C ASP A 210 -17.79 5.01 4.61
N ILE A 211 -18.90 4.35 4.30
CA ILE A 211 -19.44 3.22 5.05
C ILE A 211 -18.81 1.93 4.52
N TYR A 212 -18.41 1.04 5.42
CA TYR A 212 -17.83 -0.25 5.07
C TYR A 212 -18.83 -1.37 5.39
N SER A 213 -19.60 -1.75 4.39
CA SER A 213 -20.48 -2.92 4.44
C SER A 213 -19.70 -4.22 4.19
N ALA A 214 -20.31 -5.37 4.50
CA ALA A 214 -19.72 -6.68 4.15
C ALA A 214 -19.31 -6.77 2.67
N ALA A 215 -20.14 -6.21 1.76
CA ALA A 215 -19.84 -6.17 0.33
C ALA A 215 -18.63 -5.26 0.01
N SER A 216 -18.45 -4.15 0.73
CA SER A 216 -17.28 -3.27 0.58
C SER A 216 -16.02 -4.00 1.04
N LEU A 217 -16.07 -4.68 2.19
CA LEU A 217 -14.95 -5.46 2.73
C LEU A 217 -14.58 -6.62 1.80
N GLU A 218 -15.58 -7.26 1.17
CA GLU A 218 -15.33 -8.30 0.17
C GLU A 218 -14.62 -7.74 -1.08
N ARG A 219 -15.00 -6.55 -1.55
CA ARG A 219 -14.28 -5.90 -2.68
C ARG A 219 -12.83 -5.54 -2.31
N ILE A 220 -12.61 -5.02 -1.09
CA ILE A 220 -11.24 -4.78 -0.58
C ILE A 220 -10.47 -6.10 -0.57
N TRP A 221 -11.05 -7.14 0.01
CA TRP A 221 -10.42 -8.46 0.06
C TRP A 221 -10.01 -8.95 -1.33
N ARG A 222 -10.89 -8.86 -2.32
CA ARG A 222 -10.59 -9.26 -3.70
C ARG A 222 -9.44 -8.46 -4.31
N SER A 223 -9.35 -7.16 -4.01
CA SER A 223 -8.27 -6.31 -4.54
C SER A 223 -6.90 -6.63 -3.94
N VAL A 224 -6.87 -7.12 -2.70
CA VAL A 224 -5.61 -7.38 -1.98
C VAL A 224 -5.17 -8.84 -2.03
N VAL A 225 -6.10 -9.78 -2.23
CA VAL A 225 -5.75 -11.21 -2.37
C VAL A 225 -4.80 -11.46 -3.53
N LEU A 226 -4.80 -10.58 -4.53
CA LEU A 226 -3.89 -10.62 -5.67
C LEU A 226 -2.44 -10.28 -5.30
N LEU A 227 -2.20 -9.65 -4.14
CA LEU A 227 -0.85 -9.38 -3.62
C LEU A 227 -0.26 -10.59 -2.90
N GLN A 228 -1.10 -11.56 -2.52
CA GLN A 228 -0.67 -12.78 -1.88
C GLN A 228 -0.34 -13.82 -2.95
N SER A 229 0.95 -14.09 -3.14
CA SER A 229 1.34 -15.21 -4.01
C SER A 229 0.96 -16.54 -3.34
N PRO A 230 0.24 -17.45 -4.01
CA PRO A 230 0.01 -18.80 -3.50
C PRO A 230 1.27 -19.67 -3.54
N HIS A 231 2.32 -19.19 -4.19
CA HIS A 231 3.59 -19.90 -4.35
C HIS A 231 4.71 -19.18 -3.60
N ARG A 232 5.59 -19.94 -2.97
CA ARG A 232 6.85 -19.38 -2.46
C ARG A 232 7.68 -18.90 -3.64
N VAL A 233 8.03 -17.64 -3.65
CA VAL A 233 8.92 -17.06 -4.64
C VAL A 233 10.33 -17.61 -4.39
N ALA A 234 11.04 -18.02 -5.45
CA ALA A 234 12.41 -18.48 -5.31
C ALA A 234 13.28 -17.36 -4.69
N PRO A 235 14.18 -17.69 -3.74
CA PRO A 235 14.99 -16.66 -3.11
C PRO A 235 15.84 -15.92 -4.15
N VAL A 236 15.85 -14.61 -4.06
CA VAL A 236 16.75 -13.77 -4.85
C VAL A 236 18.17 -13.96 -4.34
N GLN A 237 19.13 -14.07 -5.24
CA GLN A 237 20.54 -14.29 -4.87
C GLN A 237 21.02 -13.19 -3.90
N GLY A 238 21.59 -13.60 -2.74
CA GLY A 238 22.05 -12.69 -1.69
C GLY A 238 20.97 -12.11 -0.78
N LYS A 239 19.71 -12.57 -0.90
CA LYS A 239 18.58 -12.17 -0.04
C LYS A 239 18.08 -13.33 0.81
N VAL A 240 17.43 -13.01 1.91
CA VAL A 240 16.73 -13.98 2.76
C VAL A 240 15.53 -14.55 1.99
N ALA A 241 15.24 -15.84 2.20
CA ALA A 241 14.06 -16.47 1.61
C ALA A 241 12.79 -15.75 2.06
N ASP A 242 11.95 -15.36 1.10
CA ASP A 242 10.69 -14.67 1.40
C ASP A 242 9.69 -15.65 2.04
N PRO A 243 9.24 -15.40 3.28
CA PRO A 243 8.26 -16.28 3.95
C PRO A 243 6.84 -16.13 3.35
N GLY A 244 6.64 -15.16 2.46
CA GLY A 244 5.35 -14.78 1.91
C GLY A 244 4.76 -13.56 2.60
N PHE A 245 3.56 -13.16 2.15
CA PHE A 245 2.84 -12.00 2.64
C PHE A 245 1.39 -12.37 2.90
N GLN A 246 0.88 -12.05 4.08
CA GLN A 246 -0.50 -12.33 4.48
C GLN A 246 -1.25 -11.04 4.76
N VAL A 247 -2.52 -11.00 4.35
CA VAL A 247 -3.45 -9.90 4.67
C VAL A 247 -4.52 -10.45 5.61
N LEU A 248 -4.66 -9.84 6.77
CA LEU A 248 -5.65 -10.19 7.79
C LEU A 248 -6.67 -9.05 7.85
N ILE A 249 -7.94 -9.38 7.78
CA ILE A 249 -9.01 -8.40 7.99
C ILE A 249 -9.77 -8.84 9.23
N ASP A 250 -9.66 -8.05 10.32
CA ASP A 250 -10.33 -8.32 11.59
C ASP A 250 -11.69 -7.61 11.68
N GLY A 251 -12.53 -8.10 12.60
CA GLY A 251 -13.85 -7.57 12.89
C GLY A 251 -14.97 -8.48 12.39
N THR A 252 -15.40 -8.38 11.17
CA THR A 252 -16.53 -9.17 10.62
C THR A 252 -16.12 -10.19 9.55
N THR A 253 -14.81 -10.29 9.25
CA THR A 253 -14.32 -10.97 8.06
C THR A 253 -13.56 -12.25 8.30
N ARG A 254 -13.32 -12.67 9.55
CA ARG A 254 -12.68 -13.96 9.83
C ARG A 254 -13.47 -15.12 9.22
N ASP A 255 -14.80 -15.08 9.36
CA ASP A 255 -15.68 -16.08 8.75
C ASP A 255 -15.80 -15.90 7.23
N ALA A 256 -15.77 -14.66 6.74
CA ALA A 256 -15.78 -14.40 5.30
C ALA A 256 -14.49 -14.86 4.62
N LYS A 257 -13.33 -14.73 5.28
CA LYS A 257 -12.04 -15.20 4.76
C LYS A 257 -12.00 -16.73 4.69
N SER A 258 -12.40 -17.42 5.76
CA SER A 258 -12.44 -18.89 5.78
C SER A 258 -13.46 -19.41 4.78
N LYS A 259 -14.61 -18.74 4.64
CA LYS A 259 -15.64 -19.08 3.69
C LYS A 259 -15.19 -18.85 2.24
N GLN A 260 -14.48 -17.74 1.97
CA GLN A 260 -13.98 -17.44 0.62
C GLN A 260 -12.83 -18.37 0.20
N LEU A 261 -11.89 -18.68 1.10
CA LEU A 261 -10.86 -19.68 0.83
C LEU A 261 -11.45 -21.06 0.60
N SER A 262 -12.49 -21.45 1.36
CA SER A 262 -13.20 -22.70 1.13
C SER A 262 -13.97 -22.72 -0.19
N ILE A 263 -14.57 -21.58 -0.59
CA ILE A 263 -15.27 -21.43 -1.87
C ILE A 263 -14.25 -21.46 -3.03
N GLU A 264 -13.14 -20.75 -2.96
CA GLU A 264 -12.08 -20.83 -3.99
C GLU A 264 -11.47 -22.24 -4.06
N ALA A 265 -11.18 -22.86 -2.94
CA ALA A 265 -10.69 -24.24 -2.89
C ALA A 265 -11.71 -25.21 -3.48
N THR A 266 -12.99 -25.07 -3.11
CA THR A 266 -14.10 -25.87 -3.65
C THR A 266 -14.26 -25.63 -5.15
N PHE A 267 -14.19 -24.38 -5.61
CA PHE A 267 -14.26 -24.08 -7.05
C PHE A 267 -13.06 -24.68 -7.80
N ASN A 268 -11.84 -24.51 -7.29
CA ASN A 268 -10.65 -25.06 -7.92
C ASN A 268 -10.65 -26.60 -7.95
N SER A 269 -11.27 -27.26 -6.98
CA SER A 269 -11.45 -28.72 -6.98
C SER A 269 -12.42 -29.21 -8.06
N GLN A 270 -13.25 -28.30 -8.63
CA GLN A 270 -14.14 -28.60 -9.76
C GLN A 270 -13.45 -28.51 -11.12
N ALA A 271 -12.20 -28.10 -11.18
CA ALA A 271 -11.45 -28.06 -12.43
C ALA A 271 -11.47 -29.43 -13.12
N LEU A 272 -11.72 -29.42 -14.43
CA LEU A 272 -11.64 -30.65 -15.24
C LEU A 272 -10.19 -31.10 -15.40
N ALA A 273 -9.28 -30.13 -15.55
CA ALA A 273 -7.86 -30.39 -15.64
C ALA A 273 -7.03 -29.29 -14.98
N VAL A 274 -5.86 -29.65 -14.49
CA VAL A 274 -4.82 -28.72 -14.02
C VAL A 274 -3.67 -28.79 -15.00
N ILE A 275 -3.26 -27.65 -15.50
CA ILE A 275 -2.11 -27.46 -16.38
C ILE A 275 -1.01 -26.80 -15.57
N GLU A 276 0.14 -27.44 -15.50
CA GLU A 276 1.33 -26.88 -14.87
C GLU A 276 2.44 -26.76 -15.92
N ALA A 277 3.07 -25.61 -16.05
CA ALA A 277 4.22 -25.43 -16.92
C ALA A 277 5.34 -24.70 -16.20
N ARG A 278 6.57 -25.10 -16.50
CA ARG A 278 7.77 -24.49 -15.91
C ARG A 278 8.84 -24.24 -16.96
N ILE A 279 9.54 -23.12 -16.74
CA ILE A 279 10.87 -22.89 -17.29
C ILE A 279 11.82 -22.92 -16.10
N GLU A 280 12.79 -23.78 -16.13
CA GLU A 280 13.79 -23.95 -15.07
C GLU A 280 14.92 -22.91 -15.23
N ARG A 281 15.80 -22.83 -14.22
CA ARG A 281 16.93 -21.87 -14.25
C ARG A 281 17.92 -22.11 -15.37
N ASP A 282 18.06 -23.36 -15.82
CA ASP A 282 18.90 -23.76 -16.96
C ASP A 282 18.25 -23.48 -18.32
N GLY A 283 17.03 -22.93 -18.32
CA GLY A 283 16.23 -22.64 -19.52
C GLY A 283 15.47 -23.85 -20.05
N SER A 284 15.58 -25.03 -19.45
CA SER A 284 14.75 -26.18 -19.81
C SER A 284 13.27 -25.91 -19.51
N ALA A 285 12.37 -26.42 -20.34
CA ALA A 285 10.94 -26.18 -20.16
C ALA A 285 10.14 -27.48 -20.28
N TRP A 286 9.07 -27.54 -19.47
CA TRP A 286 8.12 -28.65 -19.51
C TRP A 286 6.70 -28.16 -19.20
N ALA A 287 5.71 -28.92 -19.64
CA ALA A 287 4.32 -28.77 -19.24
C ALA A 287 3.74 -30.11 -18.82
N LYS A 288 2.85 -30.08 -17.82
CA LYS A 288 2.13 -31.25 -17.31
C LYS A 288 0.64 -30.95 -17.30
N VAL A 289 -0.16 -31.88 -17.75
CA VAL A 289 -1.62 -31.85 -17.66
C VAL A 289 -2.04 -33.01 -16.77
N THR A 290 -2.87 -32.70 -15.76
CA THR A 290 -3.45 -33.70 -14.85
C THR A 290 -4.95 -33.52 -14.81
N SER A 291 -5.70 -34.60 -15.00
CA SER A 291 -7.15 -34.65 -14.81
C SER A 291 -7.52 -35.96 -14.12
N GLU A 292 -7.90 -35.89 -12.87
CA GLU A 292 -8.40 -37.05 -12.14
C GLU A 292 -9.72 -37.58 -12.74
N LYS A 293 -10.57 -36.66 -13.19
CA LYS A 293 -11.88 -36.99 -13.79
C LYS A 293 -11.78 -37.75 -15.13
N LEU A 294 -10.72 -37.48 -15.87
CA LEU A 294 -10.47 -38.13 -17.16
C LEU A 294 -9.38 -39.19 -17.10
N GLY A 295 -8.74 -39.40 -15.93
CA GLY A 295 -7.63 -40.34 -15.79
C GLY A 295 -6.39 -39.94 -16.60
N ILE A 296 -6.20 -38.64 -16.82
CA ILE A 296 -5.07 -38.13 -17.63
C ILE A 296 -3.98 -37.61 -16.72
N GLU A 297 -2.74 -38.09 -16.96
CA GLU A 297 -1.53 -37.49 -16.41
C GLU A 297 -0.44 -37.54 -17.48
N GLU A 298 -0.23 -36.42 -18.15
CA GLU A 298 0.73 -36.33 -19.23
C GLU A 298 1.75 -35.21 -18.96
N ARG A 299 3.02 -35.48 -19.24
CA ARG A 299 4.10 -34.51 -19.13
C ARG A 299 4.87 -34.44 -20.44
N HIS A 300 4.99 -33.23 -20.98
CA HIS A 300 5.74 -32.93 -22.17
C HIS A 300 6.96 -32.08 -21.85
N LYS A 301 8.14 -32.45 -22.34
CA LYS A 301 9.35 -31.63 -22.31
C LYS A 301 9.51 -30.95 -23.64
N TYR A 302 9.76 -29.65 -23.61
CA TYR A 302 10.05 -28.90 -24.83
C TYR A 302 11.50 -29.11 -25.23
N GLY A 303 11.74 -29.44 -26.53
CA GLY A 303 13.08 -29.61 -27.08
C GLY A 303 13.87 -28.32 -27.22
N ARG A 304 13.23 -27.15 -27.01
CA ARG A 304 13.85 -25.84 -27.10
C ARG A 304 14.12 -25.29 -25.71
N SER A 305 15.34 -24.74 -25.51
CA SER A 305 15.72 -24.06 -24.26
C SER A 305 15.40 -22.56 -24.33
N PHE A 306 15.10 -21.99 -23.14
CA PHE A 306 14.76 -20.58 -22.95
C PHE A 306 15.71 -19.87 -21.95
N PRO A 307 17.03 -19.83 -22.22
CA PRO A 307 18.02 -19.40 -21.23
C PRO A 307 17.93 -17.92 -20.84
N LYS A 308 17.27 -17.09 -21.66
CA LYS A 308 17.09 -15.64 -21.42
C LYS A 308 15.81 -15.29 -20.67
N THR A 309 14.93 -16.25 -20.43
CA THR A 309 13.59 -15.98 -19.87
C THR A 309 13.60 -15.99 -18.33
N GLY A 310 14.55 -16.67 -17.71
CA GLY A 310 14.57 -16.94 -16.26
C GLY A 310 13.51 -17.96 -15.84
N PRO A 311 13.49 -18.37 -14.57
CA PRO A 311 12.54 -19.36 -14.09
C PRO A 311 11.12 -18.81 -14.10
N ILE A 312 10.19 -19.58 -14.68
CA ILE A 312 8.77 -19.27 -14.72
C ILE A 312 7.99 -20.50 -14.24
N HIS A 313 6.98 -20.28 -13.42
CA HIS A 313 6.02 -21.31 -13.03
C HIS A 313 4.62 -20.82 -13.39
N LEU A 314 3.91 -21.57 -14.21
CA LEU A 314 2.51 -21.35 -14.56
C LEU A 314 1.68 -22.52 -14.02
N LYS A 315 0.56 -22.19 -13.37
CA LYS A 315 -0.48 -23.16 -13.02
C LYS A 315 -1.82 -22.61 -13.51
N ALA A 316 -2.54 -23.40 -14.28
CA ALA A 316 -3.88 -23.05 -14.78
C ALA A 316 -4.87 -24.15 -14.45
N ASN A 317 -6.07 -23.77 -14.00
CA ASN A 317 -7.21 -24.66 -13.81
C ASN A 317 -8.15 -24.51 -14.99
N TYR A 318 -8.48 -25.61 -15.65
CA TYR A 318 -9.38 -25.63 -16.79
C TYR A 318 -10.75 -26.16 -16.35
N PHE A 319 -11.81 -25.43 -16.70
CA PHE A 319 -13.17 -25.72 -16.32
C PHE A 319 -14.07 -25.90 -17.54
N ILE A 320 -14.98 -26.87 -17.46
CA ILE A 320 -16.13 -26.96 -18.34
C ILE A 320 -17.35 -26.75 -17.45
N TYR A 321 -18.19 -25.76 -17.80
CA TYR A 321 -19.42 -25.45 -17.07
C TYR A 321 -20.58 -26.32 -17.62
N ALA A 322 -20.54 -27.61 -17.32
CA ALA A 322 -21.58 -28.57 -17.64
C ALA A 322 -21.99 -29.33 -16.38
N SER A 323 -23.23 -29.80 -16.34
CA SER A 323 -23.80 -30.45 -15.15
C SER A 323 -23.10 -31.74 -14.73
N ASP A 324 -22.49 -32.43 -15.68
CA ASP A 324 -21.74 -33.67 -15.51
C ASP A 324 -20.26 -33.44 -15.04
N THR A 325 -19.77 -32.24 -15.23
CA THR A 325 -18.38 -31.87 -14.84
C THR A 325 -18.28 -31.16 -13.48
N LEU A 326 -19.41 -30.65 -12.96
CA LEU A 326 -19.49 -29.92 -11.71
C LEU A 326 -20.11 -30.77 -10.60
N SER A 327 -19.36 -31.16 -9.60
CA SER A 327 -19.84 -31.93 -8.46
C SER A 327 -20.14 -30.99 -7.28
N GLY A 328 -21.39 -30.93 -6.82
CA GLY A 328 -21.79 -30.16 -5.66
C GLY A 328 -21.91 -28.63 -5.86
N MET A 329 -21.86 -28.15 -7.11
CA MET A 329 -22.05 -26.74 -7.46
C MET A 329 -22.98 -26.66 -8.68
N ASN A 330 -23.97 -25.76 -8.66
CA ASN A 330 -24.81 -25.54 -9.83
C ASN A 330 -24.07 -24.67 -10.88
N MET A 331 -24.51 -24.77 -12.15
CA MET A 331 -23.91 -24.08 -13.28
C MET A 331 -23.90 -22.54 -13.13
N ARG A 332 -24.93 -21.97 -12.48
CA ARG A 332 -25.06 -20.53 -12.28
C ARG A 332 -23.98 -20.02 -11.29
N ASP A 333 -23.81 -20.74 -10.19
CA ASP A 333 -22.80 -20.41 -9.16
C ASP A 333 -21.39 -20.62 -9.71
N ALA A 334 -21.15 -21.70 -10.47
CA ALA A 334 -19.87 -21.95 -11.13
C ALA A 334 -19.53 -20.86 -12.15
N ALA A 335 -20.47 -20.44 -12.97
CA ALA A 335 -20.26 -19.35 -13.93
C ALA A 335 -20.04 -18.00 -13.23
N GLN A 336 -20.71 -17.75 -12.09
CA GLN A 336 -20.47 -16.58 -11.28
C GLN A 336 -19.08 -16.61 -10.66
N MET A 337 -18.66 -17.74 -10.09
CA MET A 337 -17.32 -17.94 -9.55
C MET A 337 -16.23 -17.78 -10.62
N GLY A 338 -16.45 -18.30 -11.83
CA GLY A 338 -15.56 -18.10 -12.96
C GLY A 338 -15.41 -16.64 -13.36
N ARG A 339 -16.47 -15.84 -13.32
CA ARG A 339 -16.40 -14.38 -13.55
C ARG A 339 -15.68 -13.64 -12.43
N LEU A 340 -15.82 -14.09 -11.19
CA LEU A 340 -15.23 -13.44 -10.01
C LEU A 340 -13.75 -13.79 -9.79
N HIS A 341 -13.38 -15.04 -10.06
CA HIS A 341 -12.08 -15.61 -9.72
C HIS A 341 -11.28 -16.11 -10.93
N GLY A 342 -11.91 -16.17 -12.09
CA GLY A 342 -11.23 -16.54 -13.34
C GLY A 342 -10.29 -15.45 -13.85
N GLY A 343 -9.44 -15.79 -14.80
CA GLY A 343 -8.47 -14.90 -15.43
C GLY A 343 -7.02 -15.31 -15.14
N ILE A 344 -6.10 -14.52 -15.66
CA ILE A 344 -4.65 -14.74 -15.50
C ILE A 344 -4.15 -13.86 -14.37
N ARG A 345 -3.53 -14.47 -13.36
CA ARG A 345 -2.84 -13.78 -12.27
C ARG A 345 -1.34 -13.91 -12.46
N VAL A 346 -0.63 -12.79 -12.46
CA VAL A 346 0.83 -12.76 -12.61
C VAL A 346 1.44 -12.37 -11.28
N TYR A 347 2.21 -13.29 -10.70
CA TYR A 347 3.01 -13.05 -9.50
C TYR A 347 4.47 -12.88 -9.90
N ARG A 348 5.15 -11.89 -9.34
CA ARG A 348 6.53 -11.53 -9.71
C ARG A 348 7.41 -11.50 -8.48
#